data_32ff1b3ae8940e577eb726b1c8593e01
#
_entry.id   32ff1b3ae8940e577eb726b1c8593e01
#
_cell.length_a   1.000
_cell.length_b   1.000
_cell.length_c   1.000
_cell.angle_alpha   90.00
_cell.angle_beta   90.00
_cell.angle_gamma   90.00
#
_symmetry.space_group_name_H-M   'P 1'
#
loop_
_entity.id
_entity.type
_entity.pdbx_description
1 polymer ?
#
loop_
_entity_poly.entity_id
_entity_poly.type
_entity_poly.pdbx_seq_one_letter_code
_entity_poly.pdbx_strand_id
1 'polypeptide(L)'
;MSENTQNNTPKKEQYSLNDDRRVKVLSPGALVAKRFFRNRLAVVGLTMLLAMFVFSFIGGVVSPYGQDQQFYTYTQMSKEYVGVTRNDKLRFVVADGQEFGSIAQSKGNEAIKKGEETFTYKDNDYEVETLNEDLYVFRQGRTVLAYASKDMVTAADGVAELSFDAKLAALTAQAAGETTFTADGQDYELDADGNIIQSGSEVAYIGRFVVSAADASVVISRDFRDRLEEAIDD
;
A
#
# COMPACT_ATOMS: atom_id res chain seq x y z
N MET A 1 82.73 54.45 -57.72
CA MET A 1 82.37 53.04 -57.71
C MET A 1 82.86 52.51 -56.39
N SER A 2 81.97 52.43 -55.47
CA SER A 2 82.27 51.84 -54.14
C SER A 2 80.99 51.16 -53.61
N GLU A 3 81.10 49.86 -53.55
CA GLU A 3 80.12 48.99 -53.00
C GLU A 3 80.07 49.15 -51.48
N ASN A 4 78.87 49.45 -50.95
CA ASN A 4 78.62 49.54 -49.50
C ASN A 4 77.84 48.30 -49.08
N THR A 5 78.63 47.27 -48.63
CA THR A 5 78.00 46.04 -48.08
C THR A 5 77.58 46.29 -46.64
N GLN A 6 76.28 46.51 -46.44
CA GLN A 6 75.75 46.56 -45.09
C GLN A 6 75.57 45.12 -44.51
N ASN A 7 76.41 44.86 -43.51
CA ASN A 7 76.41 43.62 -42.73
C ASN A 7 75.22 43.66 -41.76
N ASN A 8 74.13 42.95 -42.06
CA ASN A 8 72.96 42.85 -41.24
C ASN A 8 73.07 41.66 -40.31
N THR A 9 73.65 41.88 -39.16
CA THR A 9 73.80 40.84 -38.12
C THR A 9 72.51 40.88 -37.30
N PRO A 10 71.75 39.79 -37.13
CA PRO A 10 70.52 39.79 -36.30
C PRO A 10 70.92 39.99 -34.84
N LYS A 11 70.36 41.05 -34.25
CA LYS A 11 70.45 41.39 -32.82
C LYS A 11 69.82 40.21 -32.02
N LYS A 12 70.67 39.42 -31.35
CA LYS A 12 70.17 38.48 -30.33
C LYS A 12 69.53 39.29 -29.19
N GLU A 13 68.21 39.24 -29.03
CA GLU A 13 67.54 39.78 -27.86
C GLU A 13 68.08 39.08 -26.62
N GLN A 14 68.83 39.79 -25.80
CA GLN A 14 69.27 39.39 -24.47
C GLN A 14 68.01 39.45 -23.56
N TYR A 15 67.46 38.34 -23.30
CA TYR A 15 66.39 38.21 -22.30
C TYR A 15 67.02 38.43 -20.92
N SER A 16 66.61 39.53 -20.25
CA SER A 16 66.93 39.79 -18.85
C SER A 16 66.21 38.77 -17.96
N LEU A 17 66.96 38.20 -17.01
CA LEU A 17 66.40 37.31 -16.01
C LEU A 17 65.34 37.93 -15.09
N ASN A 18 65.17 39.27 -15.16
CA ASN A 18 64.21 40.06 -14.39
C ASN A 18 62.98 40.51 -15.19
N ASP A 19 62.66 39.88 -16.30
CA ASP A 19 61.43 40.18 -17.03
C ASP A 19 60.21 39.51 -16.35
N ASP A 20 59.69 40.13 -15.29
CA ASP A 20 58.51 39.71 -14.49
C ASP A 20 57.24 39.64 -15.31
N ARG A 21 57.23 40.11 -16.57
CA ARG A 21 56.07 40.07 -17.44
C ARG A 21 55.73 38.71 -18.04
N ARG A 22 56.62 37.75 -17.92
CA ARG A 22 56.47 36.42 -18.55
C ARG A 22 55.98 35.33 -17.62
N VAL A 23 56.05 35.52 -16.32
CA VAL A 23 55.60 34.50 -15.37
C VAL A 23 54.21 34.89 -14.84
N LYS A 24 53.19 34.49 -15.55
CA LYS A 24 51.83 34.56 -15.02
C LYS A 24 51.72 33.55 -13.88
N VAL A 25 51.92 34.02 -12.64
CA VAL A 25 51.79 33.19 -11.46
C VAL A 25 50.32 32.80 -11.34
N LEU A 26 50.00 31.59 -11.75
CA LEU A 26 48.68 31.02 -11.59
C LEU A 26 48.49 30.64 -10.10
N SER A 27 47.35 30.99 -9.56
CA SER A 27 47.02 30.62 -8.19
C SER A 27 47.08 29.07 -8.05
N PRO A 28 47.43 28.54 -6.87
CA PRO A 28 47.48 27.08 -6.66
C PRO A 28 46.21 26.37 -7.11
N GLY A 29 45.01 26.95 -6.91
CA GLY A 29 43.74 26.43 -7.37
C GLY A 29 43.63 26.36 -8.90
N ALA A 30 44.14 27.37 -9.63
CA ALA A 30 44.14 27.37 -11.09
C ALA A 30 45.04 26.30 -11.68
N LEU A 31 46.16 25.99 -11.02
CA LEU A 31 47.07 24.90 -11.42
C LEU A 31 46.43 23.53 -11.24
N VAL A 32 45.74 23.33 -10.11
CA VAL A 32 45.02 22.09 -9.84
C VAL A 32 43.88 21.92 -10.85
N ALA A 33 43.05 22.94 -11.07
CA ALA A 33 41.97 22.91 -12.06
C ALA A 33 42.50 22.58 -13.47
N LYS A 34 43.61 23.24 -13.89
CA LYS A 34 44.21 22.97 -15.22
C LYS A 34 44.70 21.53 -15.35
N ARG A 35 45.28 20.95 -14.29
CA ARG A 35 45.68 19.54 -14.28
C ARG A 35 44.48 18.60 -14.31
N PHE A 36 43.45 18.92 -13.56
CA PHE A 36 42.21 18.13 -13.50
C PHE A 36 41.53 18.06 -14.87
N PHE A 37 41.28 19.23 -15.52
CA PHE A 37 40.61 19.26 -16.84
C PHE A 37 41.47 18.69 -17.97
N ARG A 38 42.79 18.53 -17.77
CA ARG A 38 43.64 17.83 -18.73
C ARG A 38 43.52 16.31 -18.62
N ASN A 39 43.05 15.81 -17.51
CA ASN A 39 42.82 14.38 -17.32
C ASN A 39 41.42 14.01 -17.84
N ARG A 40 41.35 13.33 -18.99
CA ARG A 40 40.08 12.94 -19.64
C ARG A 40 39.22 12.07 -18.72
N LEU A 41 39.83 11.18 -17.93
CA LEU A 41 39.11 10.31 -17.00
C LEU A 41 38.45 11.11 -15.87
N ALA A 42 39.16 12.12 -15.35
CA ALA A 42 38.61 12.99 -14.30
C ALA A 42 37.45 13.83 -14.82
N VAL A 43 37.50 14.32 -16.08
CA VAL A 43 36.42 15.07 -16.71
C VAL A 43 35.19 14.17 -16.93
N VAL A 44 35.37 12.92 -17.39
CA VAL A 44 34.28 11.96 -17.53
C VAL A 44 33.62 11.68 -16.17
N GLY A 45 34.40 11.44 -15.12
CA GLY A 45 33.88 11.24 -13.78
C GLY A 45 33.09 12.43 -13.25
N LEU A 46 33.59 13.65 -13.45
CA LEU A 46 32.91 14.89 -13.08
C LEU A 46 31.59 15.05 -13.85
N THR A 47 31.61 14.75 -15.15
CA THR A 47 30.40 14.86 -15.99
C THR A 47 29.33 13.86 -15.53
N MET A 48 29.71 12.60 -15.22
CA MET A 48 28.79 11.61 -14.66
C MET A 48 28.20 12.07 -13.32
N LEU A 49 29.05 12.58 -12.44
CA LEU A 49 28.60 13.06 -11.13
C LEU A 49 27.62 14.24 -11.26
N LEU A 50 27.92 15.19 -12.14
CA LEU A 50 27.02 16.31 -12.42
C LEU A 50 25.70 15.84 -13.06
N ALA A 51 25.76 14.88 -13.97
CA ALA A 51 24.55 14.32 -14.58
C ALA A 51 23.66 13.63 -13.53
N MET A 52 24.25 12.84 -12.62
CA MET A 52 23.53 12.23 -11.51
C MET A 52 22.92 13.28 -10.58
N PHE A 53 23.65 14.35 -10.29
CA PHE A 53 23.17 15.44 -9.44
C PHE A 53 21.97 16.15 -10.08
N VAL A 54 22.08 16.51 -11.35
CA VAL A 54 21.00 17.10 -12.14
C VAL A 54 19.78 16.19 -12.19
N PHE A 55 19.99 14.90 -12.45
CA PHE A 55 18.91 13.90 -12.49
C PHE A 55 18.22 13.75 -11.14
N SER A 56 18.97 13.77 -10.04
CA SER A 56 18.41 13.65 -8.68
C SER A 56 17.50 14.83 -8.31
N PHE A 57 17.85 16.05 -8.70
CA PHE A 57 17.04 17.24 -8.37
C PHE A 57 15.92 17.49 -9.36
N ILE A 58 16.17 17.28 -10.65
CA ILE A 58 15.19 17.57 -11.71
C ILE A 58 14.22 16.40 -11.88
N GLY A 59 14.66 15.15 -11.64
CA GLY A 59 13.85 13.95 -11.82
C GLY A 59 12.54 13.99 -11.03
N GLY A 60 12.57 14.45 -9.79
CA GLY A 60 11.38 14.59 -8.96
C GLY A 60 10.41 15.67 -9.42
N VAL A 61 10.91 16.71 -10.10
CA VAL A 61 10.07 17.84 -10.61
C VAL A 61 9.47 17.50 -11.98
N VAL A 62 10.21 16.75 -12.81
CA VAL A 62 9.81 16.37 -14.17
C VAL A 62 8.95 15.10 -14.18
N SER A 63 9.06 14.26 -13.14
CA SER A 63 8.27 13.04 -13.03
C SER A 63 6.77 13.41 -12.89
N PRO A 64 5.91 12.92 -13.78
CA PRO A 64 4.46 13.10 -13.66
C PRO A 64 3.85 12.21 -12.56
N TYR A 65 4.66 11.38 -11.91
CA TYR A 65 4.22 10.40 -10.94
C TYR A 65 4.48 10.87 -9.50
N GLY A 66 3.48 10.71 -8.63
CA GLY A 66 3.62 10.96 -7.19
C GLY A 66 4.57 9.95 -6.52
N GLN A 67 5.16 10.32 -5.38
CA GLN A 67 6.09 9.45 -4.64
C GLN A 67 5.42 8.17 -4.15
N ASP A 68 4.12 8.22 -3.89
CA ASP A 68 3.32 7.10 -3.38
C ASP A 68 2.47 6.43 -4.46
N GLN A 69 2.69 6.77 -5.74
CA GLN A 69 1.92 6.20 -6.84
C GLN A 69 2.33 4.76 -7.09
N GLN A 70 1.39 3.84 -6.84
CA GLN A 70 1.54 2.43 -7.14
C GLN A 70 1.05 2.14 -8.56
N PHE A 71 1.84 1.37 -9.31
CA PHE A 71 1.46 0.89 -10.64
C PHE A 71 1.01 -0.56 -10.52
N TYR A 72 -0.27 -0.79 -10.80
CA TYR A 72 -0.84 -2.13 -10.82
C TYR A 72 -0.71 -2.74 -12.22
N THR A 73 -0.48 -4.04 -12.29
CA THR A 73 -0.55 -4.76 -13.58
C THR A 73 -2.00 -4.76 -14.07
N TYR A 74 -2.19 -4.78 -15.39
CA TYR A 74 -3.53 -4.77 -16.01
C TYR A 74 -4.47 -5.83 -15.43
N THR A 75 -3.94 -7.00 -15.08
CA THR A 75 -4.70 -8.10 -14.44
C THR A 75 -5.20 -7.77 -13.04
N GLN A 76 -4.51 -6.88 -12.31
CA GLN A 76 -4.96 -6.40 -11.00
C GLN A 76 -5.95 -5.24 -11.15
N MET A 77 -5.72 -4.37 -12.14
CA MET A 77 -6.63 -3.23 -12.42
C MET A 77 -8.01 -3.67 -12.90
N SER A 78 -8.14 -4.83 -13.54
CA SER A 78 -9.43 -5.35 -13.99
C SER A 78 -10.30 -5.96 -12.88
N LYS A 79 -9.72 -6.21 -11.68
CA LYS A 79 -10.41 -6.78 -10.52
C LYS A 79 -10.70 -5.78 -9.41
N GLU A 80 -10.08 -4.62 -9.47
CA GLU A 80 -10.20 -3.59 -8.43
C GLU A 80 -10.79 -2.32 -9.05
N TYR A 81 -12.08 -2.15 -8.93
CA TYR A 81 -12.68 -0.83 -9.06
C TYR A 81 -12.22 0.03 -7.88
N VAL A 82 -11.98 1.30 -8.11
CA VAL A 82 -11.48 2.22 -7.09
C VAL A 82 -12.34 2.15 -5.84
N GLY A 83 -11.77 1.59 -4.77
CA GLY A 83 -12.42 1.47 -3.47
C GLY A 83 -13.36 0.28 -3.28
N VAL A 84 -13.49 -0.64 -4.25
CA VAL A 84 -14.36 -1.83 -4.13
C VAL A 84 -13.53 -3.08 -4.36
N THR A 85 -13.62 -4.01 -3.45
CA THR A 85 -12.93 -5.31 -3.53
C THR A 85 -13.88 -6.41 -3.14
N ARG A 86 -14.03 -7.44 -3.99
CA ARG A 86 -14.72 -8.67 -3.57
C ARG A 86 -13.88 -9.39 -2.52
N ASN A 87 -14.50 -9.75 -1.41
CA ASN A 87 -13.80 -10.45 -0.35
C ASN A 87 -13.72 -11.95 -0.66
N ASP A 88 -12.62 -12.36 -1.28
CA ASP A 88 -12.35 -13.78 -1.59
C ASP A 88 -11.61 -14.51 -0.45
N LYS A 89 -11.24 -13.79 0.62
CA LYS A 89 -10.49 -14.34 1.74
C LYS A 89 -11.25 -14.20 3.03
N LEU A 90 -11.06 -15.16 3.92
CA LEU A 90 -11.60 -15.07 5.27
C LEU A 90 -11.06 -13.84 6.00
N ARG A 91 -11.96 -13.01 6.50
CA ARG A 91 -11.66 -11.88 7.38
C ARG A 91 -12.01 -12.25 8.81
N PHE A 92 -11.07 -11.96 9.70
CA PHE A 92 -11.25 -12.17 11.12
C PHE A 92 -11.89 -10.96 11.78
N VAL A 93 -12.93 -11.21 12.54
CA VAL A 93 -13.53 -10.23 13.46
C VAL A 93 -13.33 -10.79 14.86
N VAL A 94 -12.70 -10.00 15.72
CA VAL A 94 -12.37 -10.39 17.10
C VAL A 94 -13.45 -9.84 18.02
N ALA A 95 -13.89 -10.64 18.97
CA ALA A 95 -14.88 -10.23 19.95
C ALA A 95 -14.34 -9.12 20.85
N ASP A 96 -15.21 -8.22 21.26
CA ASP A 96 -14.85 -7.09 22.12
C ASP A 96 -14.20 -7.56 23.42
N GLY A 97 -13.04 -6.97 23.73
CA GLY A 97 -12.28 -7.31 24.93
C GLY A 97 -11.54 -8.65 24.87
N GLN A 98 -11.56 -9.37 23.74
CA GLN A 98 -10.82 -10.61 23.56
C GLN A 98 -9.51 -10.38 22.79
N GLU A 99 -8.51 -11.22 23.04
CA GLU A 99 -7.24 -11.19 22.34
C GLU A 99 -7.16 -12.37 21.36
N PHE A 100 -7.23 -12.09 20.07
CA PHE A 100 -6.98 -13.07 19.01
C PHE A 100 -6.06 -12.43 17.96
N GLY A 101 -4.76 -12.36 18.28
CA GLY A 101 -3.77 -11.64 17.51
C GLY A 101 -3.47 -12.27 16.15
N SER A 102 -2.78 -11.54 15.28
CA SER A 102 -2.48 -11.92 13.89
C SER A 102 -1.81 -13.30 13.73
N ILE A 103 -0.97 -13.72 14.69
CA ILE A 103 -0.32 -15.03 14.65
C ILE A 103 -1.34 -16.13 14.97
N ALA A 104 -2.24 -15.93 15.95
CA ALA A 104 -3.33 -16.86 16.23
C ALA A 104 -4.28 -16.98 15.03
N GLN A 105 -4.62 -15.87 14.38
CA GLN A 105 -5.40 -15.83 13.13
C GLN A 105 -4.71 -16.63 12.00
N SER A 106 -3.40 -16.48 11.85
CA SER A 106 -2.63 -17.24 10.86
C SER A 106 -2.64 -18.74 11.14
N LYS A 107 -2.53 -19.14 12.43
CA LYS A 107 -2.65 -20.53 12.85
C LYS A 107 -4.06 -21.07 12.66
N GLY A 108 -5.07 -20.26 12.95
CA GLY A 108 -6.47 -20.60 12.66
C GLY A 108 -6.71 -20.84 11.16
N ASN A 109 -6.18 -19.97 10.30
CA ASN A 109 -6.23 -20.17 8.84
C ASN A 109 -5.52 -21.47 8.39
N GLU A 110 -4.42 -21.83 9.04
CA GLU A 110 -3.71 -23.08 8.76
C GLU A 110 -4.56 -24.28 9.17
N ALA A 111 -5.20 -24.24 10.35
CA ALA A 111 -6.10 -25.27 10.85
C ALA A 111 -7.31 -25.46 9.90
N ILE A 112 -7.95 -24.37 9.46
CA ILE A 112 -9.05 -24.41 8.47
C ILE A 112 -8.59 -25.11 7.18
N LYS A 113 -7.43 -24.73 6.62
CA LYS A 113 -6.91 -25.34 5.39
C LYS A 113 -6.62 -26.83 5.51
N LYS A 114 -6.28 -27.30 6.71
CA LYS A 114 -6.02 -28.70 7.01
C LYS A 114 -7.27 -29.49 7.43
N GLY A 115 -8.37 -28.79 7.69
CA GLY A 115 -9.59 -29.39 8.25
C GLY A 115 -9.41 -29.82 9.71
N GLU A 116 -8.54 -29.14 10.45
CA GLU A 116 -8.30 -29.40 11.88
C GLU A 116 -9.33 -28.61 12.71
N GLU A 117 -9.97 -29.29 13.66
CA GLU A 117 -10.96 -28.67 14.56
C GLU A 117 -10.33 -27.97 15.76
N THR A 118 -9.02 -28.14 15.97
CA THR A 118 -8.29 -27.55 17.09
C THR A 118 -6.88 -27.15 16.68
N PHE A 119 -6.32 -26.14 17.33
CA PHE A 119 -4.90 -25.79 17.21
C PHE A 119 -4.39 -25.20 18.52
N THR A 120 -3.08 -25.29 18.74
CA THR A 120 -2.42 -24.75 19.92
C THR A 120 -1.52 -23.57 19.55
N TYR A 121 -1.60 -22.50 20.33
CA TYR A 121 -0.71 -21.36 20.21
C TYR A 121 -0.42 -20.75 21.58
N LYS A 122 0.88 -20.57 21.94
CA LYS A 122 1.35 -20.04 23.23
C LYS A 122 0.72 -20.77 24.44
N ASP A 123 0.76 -22.10 24.43
CA ASP A 123 0.21 -22.98 25.47
C ASP A 123 -1.32 -22.84 25.68
N ASN A 124 -2.02 -22.18 24.75
CA ASN A 124 -3.47 -22.13 24.74
C ASN A 124 -4.01 -23.01 23.61
N ASP A 125 -5.03 -23.78 23.93
CA ASP A 125 -5.77 -24.59 22.96
C ASP A 125 -6.97 -23.82 22.46
N TYR A 126 -7.13 -23.81 21.14
CA TYR A 126 -8.21 -23.14 20.43
C TYR A 126 -9.03 -24.17 19.66
N GLU A 127 -10.32 -23.97 19.66
CA GLU A 127 -11.27 -24.78 18.90
C GLU A 127 -11.73 -24.01 17.67
N VAL A 128 -11.86 -24.69 16.54
CA VAL A 128 -12.35 -24.16 15.26
C VAL A 128 -13.67 -24.85 14.93
N GLU A 129 -14.76 -24.12 15.06
CA GLU A 129 -16.08 -24.59 14.68
C GLU A 129 -16.35 -24.13 13.25
N THR A 130 -16.64 -25.09 12.36
CA THR A 130 -17.00 -24.80 10.97
C THR A 130 -18.51 -24.74 10.85
N LEU A 131 -19.07 -23.58 10.53
CA LEU A 131 -20.50 -23.42 10.29
C LEU A 131 -20.86 -23.69 8.82
N ASN A 132 -20.04 -23.16 7.90
CA ASN A 132 -20.07 -23.47 6.48
C ASN A 132 -18.68 -23.24 5.84
N GLU A 133 -18.56 -23.32 4.51
CA GLU A 133 -17.31 -23.13 3.77
C GLU A 133 -16.71 -21.72 3.90
N ASP A 134 -17.52 -20.75 4.28
CA ASP A 134 -17.17 -19.35 4.31
C ASP A 134 -17.26 -18.75 5.73
N LEU A 135 -17.66 -19.52 6.75
CA LEU A 135 -17.83 -19.06 8.14
C LEU A 135 -17.26 -20.03 9.16
N TYR A 136 -16.31 -19.57 9.95
CA TYR A 136 -15.63 -20.30 11.00
C TYR A 136 -15.64 -19.51 12.30
N VAL A 137 -15.85 -20.18 13.43
CA VAL A 137 -15.84 -19.58 14.76
C VAL A 137 -14.70 -20.16 15.58
N PHE A 138 -13.97 -19.28 16.25
CA PHE A 138 -12.82 -19.62 17.09
C PHE A 138 -13.20 -19.45 18.56
N ARG A 139 -12.98 -20.52 19.33
CA ARG A 139 -13.32 -20.57 20.75
C ARG A 139 -12.09 -20.96 21.59
N GLN A 140 -12.14 -20.56 22.83
CA GLN A 140 -11.30 -21.08 23.90
C GLN A 140 -12.22 -21.53 25.03
N GLY A 141 -12.41 -22.84 25.14
CA GLY A 141 -13.42 -23.39 26.03
C GLY A 141 -14.84 -22.90 25.67
N ARG A 142 -15.46 -22.16 26.57
CA ARG A 142 -16.82 -21.61 26.33
C ARG A 142 -16.84 -20.22 25.72
N THR A 143 -15.69 -19.57 25.62
CA THR A 143 -15.59 -18.18 25.15
C THR A 143 -15.37 -18.15 23.64
N VAL A 144 -16.20 -17.41 22.93
CA VAL A 144 -15.96 -17.05 21.53
C VAL A 144 -14.94 -15.95 21.48
N LEU A 145 -13.85 -16.13 20.75
CA LEU A 145 -12.78 -15.16 20.62
C LEU A 145 -12.88 -14.35 19.34
N ALA A 146 -13.25 -15.02 18.26
CA ALA A 146 -13.33 -14.43 16.94
C ALA A 146 -14.17 -15.29 16.00
N TYR A 147 -14.61 -14.70 14.91
CA TYR A 147 -15.04 -15.48 13.74
C TYR A 147 -14.23 -15.06 12.50
N ALA A 148 -14.17 -15.94 11.53
CA ALA A 148 -13.62 -15.65 10.21
C ALA A 148 -14.68 -15.93 9.15
N SER A 149 -14.96 -14.93 8.32
CA SER A 149 -15.96 -15.03 7.25
C SER A 149 -15.48 -14.35 5.98
N LYS A 150 -15.99 -14.81 4.84
CA LYS A 150 -15.90 -14.09 3.57
C LYS A 150 -17.01 -13.05 3.46
N ASP A 151 -18.18 -13.35 4.04
CA ASP A 151 -19.30 -12.42 4.09
C ASP A 151 -19.14 -11.46 5.29
N MET A 152 -19.53 -10.24 5.11
CA MET A 152 -19.41 -9.19 6.11
C MET A 152 -20.77 -8.58 6.43
N VAL A 153 -20.99 -8.33 7.71
CA VAL A 153 -22.16 -7.55 8.15
C VAL A 153 -21.78 -6.08 8.19
N THR A 154 -22.46 -5.28 7.40
CA THR A 154 -22.23 -3.83 7.32
C THR A 154 -23.49 -3.11 7.78
N ALA A 155 -23.34 -2.10 8.64
CA ALA A 155 -24.46 -1.29 9.10
C ALA A 155 -25.09 -0.52 7.93
N ALA A 156 -26.42 -0.34 7.99
CA ALA A 156 -27.15 0.51 7.06
C ALA A 156 -26.74 1.99 7.23
N ASP A 157 -26.97 2.80 6.19
CA ASP A 157 -26.58 4.20 6.19
C ASP A 157 -27.21 4.97 7.37
N GLY A 158 -26.34 5.57 8.18
CA GLY A 158 -26.76 6.33 9.37
C GLY A 158 -27.16 5.49 10.59
N VAL A 159 -27.02 4.18 10.53
CA VAL A 159 -27.25 3.26 11.64
C VAL A 159 -25.92 2.90 12.32
N ALA A 160 -25.95 2.74 13.64
CA ALA A 160 -24.79 2.28 14.39
C ALA A 160 -24.42 0.84 14.01
N GLU A 161 -23.13 0.52 14.05
CA GLU A 161 -22.69 -0.85 13.82
C GLU A 161 -23.30 -1.83 14.82
N LEU A 162 -23.68 -3.01 14.33
CA LEU A 162 -24.13 -4.12 15.18
C LEU A 162 -22.98 -4.62 16.06
N SER A 163 -23.31 -5.16 17.22
CA SER A 163 -22.35 -5.82 18.10
C SER A 163 -21.70 -7.01 17.44
N PHE A 164 -20.59 -7.49 18.02
CA PHE A 164 -19.95 -8.74 17.59
C PHE A 164 -20.95 -9.91 17.60
N ASP A 165 -21.72 -10.05 18.68
CA ASP A 165 -22.66 -11.15 18.84
C ASP A 165 -23.81 -11.08 17.82
N ALA A 166 -24.31 -9.89 17.53
CA ALA A 166 -25.34 -9.71 16.51
C ALA A 166 -24.81 -9.99 15.09
N LYS A 167 -23.59 -9.57 14.78
CA LYS A 167 -22.94 -9.89 13.50
C LYS A 167 -22.72 -11.40 13.33
N LEU A 168 -22.25 -12.09 14.37
CA LEU A 168 -22.05 -13.52 14.34
C LEU A 168 -23.37 -14.28 14.24
N ALA A 169 -24.40 -13.86 14.99
CA ALA A 169 -25.74 -14.46 14.93
C ALA A 169 -26.36 -14.33 13.53
N ALA A 170 -26.23 -13.15 12.90
CA ALA A 170 -26.72 -12.91 11.55
C ALA A 170 -26.03 -13.86 10.51
N LEU A 171 -24.71 -13.95 10.56
CA LEU A 171 -23.95 -14.84 9.67
C LEU A 171 -24.29 -16.32 9.93
N THR A 172 -24.53 -16.69 11.19
CA THR A 172 -24.93 -18.05 11.57
C THR A 172 -26.33 -18.38 11.04
N ALA A 173 -27.28 -17.45 11.18
CA ALA A 173 -28.63 -17.59 10.65
C ALA A 173 -28.61 -17.73 9.12
N GLN A 174 -27.81 -16.91 8.43
CA GLN A 174 -27.64 -17.01 6.99
C GLN A 174 -27.06 -18.39 6.60
N ALA A 175 -26.04 -18.86 7.31
CA ALA A 175 -25.42 -20.14 7.05
C ALA A 175 -26.38 -21.32 7.26
N ALA A 176 -27.32 -21.19 8.23
CA ALA A 176 -28.36 -22.16 8.52
C ALA A 176 -29.59 -22.03 7.60
N GLY A 177 -29.70 -20.97 6.80
CA GLY A 177 -30.88 -20.64 5.99
C GLY A 177 -32.09 -20.19 6.82
N GLU A 178 -31.82 -19.64 8.01
CA GLU A 178 -32.83 -19.10 8.89
C GLU A 178 -33.19 -17.66 8.49
N THR A 179 -34.44 -17.30 8.65
CA THR A 179 -34.95 -15.95 8.31
C THR A 179 -35.10 -15.03 9.52
N THR A 180 -34.78 -15.53 10.71
CA THR A 180 -34.84 -14.77 11.96
C THR A 180 -33.71 -15.18 12.89
N PHE A 181 -33.23 -14.25 13.70
CA PHE A 181 -32.28 -14.54 14.77
C PHE A 181 -32.47 -13.57 15.94
N THR A 182 -31.96 -13.92 17.09
CA THR A 182 -31.98 -13.08 18.29
C THR A 182 -30.52 -12.82 18.73
N ALA A 183 -30.20 -11.56 18.99
CA ALA A 183 -28.90 -11.16 19.54
C ALA A 183 -29.08 -9.94 20.46
N ASP A 184 -28.30 -9.84 21.52
CA ASP A 184 -28.35 -8.73 22.51
C ASP A 184 -29.77 -8.50 23.11
N GLY A 185 -30.58 -9.54 23.16
CA GLY A 185 -31.98 -9.45 23.62
C GLY A 185 -32.91 -8.76 22.64
N GLN A 186 -32.49 -8.61 21.37
CA GLN A 186 -33.30 -8.05 20.28
C GLN A 186 -33.55 -9.12 19.22
N ASP A 187 -34.73 -9.05 18.60
CA ASP A 187 -35.12 -9.92 17.49
C ASP A 187 -34.84 -9.22 16.16
N TYR A 188 -34.30 -9.98 15.22
CA TYR A 188 -33.97 -9.52 13.88
C TYR A 188 -34.56 -10.46 12.83
N GLU A 189 -34.93 -9.89 11.69
CA GLU A 189 -35.35 -10.63 10.51
C GLU A 189 -34.21 -10.56 9.47
N LEU A 190 -34.00 -11.66 8.76
CA LEU A 190 -33.04 -11.77 7.67
C LEU A 190 -33.79 -12.12 6.39
N ASP A 191 -33.75 -11.26 5.40
CA ASP A 191 -34.40 -11.51 4.10
C ASP A 191 -33.49 -12.30 3.15
N ALA A 192 -34.02 -12.65 1.97
CA ALA A 192 -33.31 -13.44 0.97
C ALA A 192 -32.11 -12.69 0.34
N ASP A 193 -32.11 -11.36 0.38
CA ASP A 193 -31.08 -10.50 -0.17
C ASP A 193 -29.97 -10.18 0.89
N GLY A 194 -30.08 -10.79 2.08
CA GLY A 194 -29.13 -10.61 3.17
C GLY A 194 -29.36 -9.33 3.98
N ASN A 195 -30.52 -8.67 3.86
CA ASN A 195 -30.83 -7.51 4.66
C ASN A 195 -31.25 -7.92 6.07
N ILE A 196 -30.70 -7.23 7.05
CA ILE A 196 -31.01 -7.41 8.48
C ILE A 196 -31.98 -6.31 8.88
N ILE A 197 -33.18 -6.73 9.28
CA ILE A 197 -34.29 -5.86 9.61
C ILE A 197 -34.58 -5.95 11.11
N GLN A 198 -34.71 -4.80 11.76
CA GLN A 198 -35.10 -4.71 13.15
C GLN A 198 -36.29 -3.75 13.27
N SER A 199 -37.37 -4.21 13.89
CA SER A 199 -38.58 -3.40 14.05
C SER A 199 -39.15 -2.80 12.74
N GLY A 200 -39.00 -3.53 11.63
CA GLY A 200 -39.45 -3.12 10.30
C GLY A 200 -38.56 -2.13 9.58
N SER A 201 -37.37 -1.85 10.12
CA SER A 201 -36.38 -1.00 9.48
C SER A 201 -35.08 -1.79 9.22
N GLU A 202 -34.46 -1.58 8.06
CA GLU A 202 -33.15 -2.13 7.77
C GLU A 202 -32.10 -1.49 8.68
N VAL A 203 -31.34 -2.32 9.38
CA VAL A 203 -30.27 -1.89 10.29
C VAL A 203 -28.87 -2.27 9.80
N ALA A 204 -28.78 -3.34 9.01
CA ALA A 204 -27.54 -3.81 8.42
C ALA A 204 -27.82 -4.73 7.23
N TYR A 205 -26.79 -5.14 6.53
CA TYR A 205 -26.88 -6.15 5.48
C TYR A 205 -25.62 -7.02 5.47
N ILE A 206 -25.76 -8.23 4.94
CA ILE A 206 -24.68 -9.17 4.74
C ILE A 206 -24.25 -9.10 3.28
N GLY A 207 -22.96 -8.94 3.04
CA GLY A 207 -22.43 -8.89 1.68
C GLY A 207 -20.96 -9.31 1.61
N ARG A 208 -20.56 -9.70 0.42
CA ARG A 208 -19.18 -10.16 0.14
C ARG A 208 -18.27 -9.04 -0.35
N PHE A 209 -18.82 -7.89 -0.68
CA PHE A 209 -18.08 -6.77 -1.18
C PHE A 209 -17.63 -5.83 -0.05
N VAL A 210 -16.38 -5.44 -0.11
CA VAL A 210 -15.82 -4.44 0.79
C VAL A 210 -15.61 -3.16 -0.01
N VAL A 211 -16.41 -2.16 0.32
CA VAL A 211 -16.28 -0.83 -0.27
C VAL A 211 -15.57 0.08 0.72
N SER A 212 -14.45 0.65 0.31
CA SER A 212 -13.71 1.63 1.09
C SER A 212 -13.57 2.92 0.31
N ALA A 213 -13.89 4.03 0.92
CA ALA A 213 -13.56 5.34 0.36
C ALA A 213 -12.07 5.62 0.54
N ALA A 214 -11.46 6.32 -0.42
CA ALA A 214 -10.07 6.80 -0.29
C ALA A 214 -9.92 7.80 0.87
N ASP A 215 -11.01 8.52 1.19
CA ASP A 215 -11.12 9.39 2.35
C ASP A 215 -12.15 8.78 3.33
N ALA A 216 -11.71 8.49 4.55
CA ALA A 216 -12.55 7.90 5.58
C ALA A 216 -13.75 8.78 6.01
N SER A 217 -13.76 10.05 5.65
CA SER A 217 -14.88 10.96 5.89
C SER A 217 -16.04 10.82 4.87
N VAL A 218 -15.78 10.12 3.76
CA VAL A 218 -16.79 9.90 2.72
C VAL A 218 -17.64 8.68 3.06
N VAL A 219 -18.91 8.90 3.31
CA VAL A 219 -19.89 7.83 3.47
C VAL A 219 -20.36 7.37 2.09
N ILE A 220 -20.14 6.11 1.78
CA ILE A 220 -20.57 5.49 0.53
C ILE A 220 -21.96 4.93 0.77
N SER A 221 -22.97 5.45 0.06
CA SER A 221 -24.36 4.99 0.19
C SER A 221 -24.51 3.55 -0.30
N ARG A 222 -25.52 2.86 0.23
CA ARG A 222 -25.82 1.50 -0.17
C ARG A 222 -26.19 1.40 -1.66
N ASP A 223 -27.06 2.29 -2.18
CA ASP A 223 -27.43 2.32 -3.61
C ASP A 223 -26.19 2.39 -4.53
N PHE A 224 -25.16 3.13 -4.11
CA PHE A 224 -23.92 3.20 -4.87
C PHE A 224 -23.10 1.89 -4.79
N ARG A 225 -23.12 1.23 -3.63
CA ARG A 225 -22.46 -0.09 -3.46
C ARG A 225 -23.11 -1.16 -4.31
N ASP A 226 -24.45 -1.24 -4.26
CA ASP A 226 -25.24 -2.22 -5.01
C ASP A 226 -24.98 -2.09 -6.52
N ARG A 227 -24.94 -0.86 -7.04
CA ARG A 227 -24.60 -0.59 -8.45
C ARG A 227 -23.16 -0.96 -8.80
N LEU A 228 -22.22 -0.81 -7.86
CA LEU A 228 -20.84 -1.24 -8.06
C LEU A 228 -20.72 -2.75 -8.07
N GLU A 229 -21.45 -3.44 -7.20
CA GLU A 229 -21.50 -4.90 -7.16
C GLU A 229 -22.05 -5.44 -8.48
N GLU A 230 -23.17 -4.91 -8.96
CA GLU A 230 -23.75 -5.26 -10.26
C GLU A 230 -22.75 -5.04 -11.40
N ALA A 231 -22.02 -3.92 -11.41
CA ALA A 231 -21.03 -3.62 -12.44
C ALA A 231 -19.75 -4.47 -12.35
N ILE A 232 -19.48 -5.15 -11.24
CA ILE A 232 -18.33 -6.05 -11.08
C ILE A 232 -18.66 -7.48 -11.50
N ASP A 233 -19.91 -7.90 -11.33
CA ASP A 233 -20.38 -9.24 -11.68
C ASP A 233 -20.73 -9.38 -13.17
N ASP A 234 -20.92 -8.27 -13.91
CA ASP A 234 -21.06 -8.21 -15.36
C ASP A 234 -19.69 -8.25 -16.08
#